data_1d546750a72bb85b664b72b41ad2d5af
#
_entry.id   1d546750a72bb85b664b72b41ad2d5af
#
_cell.length_a   1.000
_cell.length_b   1.000
_cell.length_c   1.000
_cell.angle_alpha   90.00
_cell.angle_beta   90.00
_cell.angle_gamma   90.00
#
_symmetry.space_group_name_H-M   'P 1'
#
loop_
_entity.id
_entity.type
_entity.pdbx_description
1 polymer ?
#
loop_
_entity_poly.entity_id
_entity_poly.type
_entity_poly.pdbx_seq_one_letter_code
_entity_poly.pdbx_strand_id
1 'polypeptide(L)'
;VGSEMCIRDRALGANVIVCEVDPLKALEAAMEGYRVMPIAEAAKEGDLFLTVTGDKHVVDVHHILEMKDGAFLANSGHFDWEINVEGLKKHAVEIREIRPNLEEYKLDNGKSVYVFAQGRLVNLVSAEGHPASVMDMSFANQALGIEFLVKNKGKLENKLYTLCLLYTSPSPRDVEE
;
A
#
# COMPACT_ATOMS: atom_id res chain seq x y z
N VAL A 1 1.25 4.95 -8.51
CA VAL A 1 1.13 5.09 -7.06
C VAL A 1 2.42 4.60 -6.45
N GLY A 2 3.01 5.36 -5.56
CA GLY A 2 4.23 4.93 -4.88
C GLY A 2 5.47 5.76 -5.19
N SER A 3 5.45 6.62 -6.21
CA SER A 3 6.59 7.48 -6.50
C SER A 3 7.00 8.33 -5.30
N GLU A 4 6.06 8.92 -4.58
CA GLU A 4 6.36 9.72 -3.39
C GLU A 4 6.97 8.90 -2.26
N MET A 5 6.45 7.70 -2.00
CA MET A 5 6.98 6.79 -1.00
C MET A 5 8.37 6.30 -1.41
N CYS A 6 8.53 5.84 -2.64
CA CYS A 6 9.82 5.43 -3.18
C CYS A 6 10.87 6.55 -3.14
N ILE A 7 10.47 7.80 -3.43
CA ILE A 7 11.34 8.98 -3.35
C ILE A 7 11.81 9.21 -1.91
N ARG A 8 10.91 9.13 -0.93
CA ARG A 8 11.25 9.30 0.50
C ARG A 8 12.17 8.20 0.99
N ASP A 9 11.88 6.95 0.65
CA ASP A 9 12.69 5.80 1.05
C ASP A 9 14.10 5.89 0.48
N ARG A 10 14.23 6.23 -0.80
CA ARG A 10 15.54 6.47 -1.42
C ARG A 10 16.28 7.65 -0.80
N ALA A 11 15.57 8.72 -0.45
CA ALA A 11 16.17 9.87 0.22
C ALA A 11 16.70 9.53 1.64
N LEU A 12 16.10 8.53 2.29
CA LEU A 12 16.56 7.97 3.56
C LEU A 12 17.67 6.91 3.39
N GLY A 13 18.11 6.64 2.16
CA GLY A 13 19.21 5.73 1.87
C GLY A 13 18.80 4.30 1.54
N ALA A 14 17.49 4.02 1.38
CA ALA A 14 17.04 2.70 0.96
C ALA A 14 17.38 2.40 -0.51
N ASN A 15 17.74 1.15 -0.80
CA ASN A 15 17.86 0.65 -2.16
C ASN A 15 16.48 0.16 -2.62
N VAL A 16 15.74 1.04 -3.28
CA VAL A 16 14.35 0.80 -3.66
C VAL A 16 14.27 -0.02 -4.96
N ILE A 17 13.47 -1.08 -4.91
CA ILE A 17 13.10 -1.91 -6.07
C ILE A 17 11.58 -1.73 -6.27
N VAL A 18 11.17 -1.46 -7.50
CA VAL A 18 9.78 -1.34 -7.89
C VAL A 18 9.36 -2.63 -8.63
N CYS A 19 8.28 -3.24 -8.16
CA CYS A 19 7.65 -4.37 -8.85
C CYS A 19 6.32 -3.90 -9.43
N GLU A 20 6.20 -3.87 -10.76
CA GLU A 20 5.04 -3.36 -11.46
C GLU A 20 4.75 -4.24 -12.68
N VAL A 21 3.45 -4.51 -12.91
CA VAL A 21 2.98 -5.33 -14.04
C VAL A 21 2.54 -4.49 -15.24
N ASP A 22 2.15 -3.23 -15.01
CA ASP A 22 1.84 -2.27 -16.07
C ASP A 22 3.15 -1.79 -16.70
N PRO A 23 3.39 -2.06 -18.00
CA PRO A 23 4.65 -1.71 -18.63
C PRO A 23 4.90 -0.21 -18.71
N LEU A 24 3.86 0.62 -18.77
CA LEU A 24 4.02 2.08 -18.78
C LEU A 24 4.50 2.58 -17.43
N LYS A 25 3.86 2.15 -16.34
CA LYS A 25 4.28 2.50 -14.97
C LYS A 25 5.65 1.93 -14.61
N ALA A 26 5.96 0.73 -15.09
CA ALA A 26 7.29 0.14 -14.96
C ALA A 26 8.36 0.99 -15.66
N LEU A 27 8.05 1.48 -16.86
CA LEU A 27 8.94 2.38 -17.60
C LEU A 27 9.11 3.72 -16.87
N GLU A 28 8.04 4.32 -16.36
CA GLU A 28 8.10 5.55 -15.55
C GLU A 28 9.02 5.39 -14.36
N ALA A 29 8.88 4.30 -13.60
CA ALA A 29 9.75 4.01 -12.47
C ALA A 29 11.22 3.83 -12.88
N ALA A 30 11.48 3.16 -14.02
CA ALA A 30 12.84 3.01 -14.56
C ALA A 30 13.43 4.35 -14.99
N MET A 31 12.65 5.24 -15.59
CA MET A 31 13.09 6.59 -15.97
C MET A 31 13.38 7.49 -14.76
N GLU A 32 12.70 7.26 -13.63
CA GLU A 32 13.02 7.91 -12.35
C GLU A 32 14.27 7.34 -11.66
N GLY A 33 14.90 6.32 -12.27
CA GLY A 33 16.15 5.72 -11.81
C GLY A 33 15.97 4.64 -10.75
N TYR A 34 14.78 4.03 -10.64
CA TYR A 34 14.57 2.85 -9.81
C TYR A 34 14.95 1.58 -10.54
N ARG A 35 15.37 0.58 -9.76
CA ARG A 35 15.45 -0.79 -10.26
C ARG A 35 14.03 -1.35 -10.40
N VAL A 36 13.70 -1.87 -11.57
CA VAL A 36 12.40 -2.48 -11.83
C VAL A 36 12.60 -3.96 -12.16
N MET A 37 11.89 -4.84 -11.49
CA MET A 37 11.96 -6.28 -11.72
C MET A 37 10.68 -7.00 -11.25
N PRO A 38 10.44 -8.23 -11.73
CA PRO A 38 9.35 -9.07 -11.21
C PRO A 38 9.53 -9.37 -9.72
N ILE A 39 8.40 -9.51 -9.00
CA ILE A 39 8.41 -9.83 -7.57
C ILE A 39 9.17 -11.13 -7.24
N ALA A 40 9.14 -12.11 -8.13
CA ALA A 40 9.87 -13.37 -7.95
C ALA A 40 11.41 -13.20 -7.91
N GLU A 41 11.94 -12.17 -8.57
CA GLU A 41 13.36 -11.80 -8.50
C GLU A 41 13.61 -10.93 -7.27
N ALA A 42 12.77 -9.93 -7.05
CA ALA A 42 12.87 -9.03 -5.90
C ALA A 42 12.78 -9.78 -4.56
N ALA A 43 12.01 -10.88 -4.49
CA ALA A 43 11.88 -11.73 -3.30
C ALA A 43 13.24 -12.22 -2.77
N LYS A 44 14.20 -12.48 -3.65
CA LYS A 44 15.54 -12.97 -3.27
C LYS A 44 16.47 -11.88 -2.74
N GLU A 45 16.17 -10.62 -3.05
CA GLU A 45 17.04 -9.48 -2.74
C GLU A 45 16.47 -8.56 -1.65
N GLY A 46 15.14 -8.48 -1.52
CA GLY A 46 14.47 -7.54 -0.63
C GLY A 46 14.62 -7.89 0.84
N ASP A 47 14.68 -6.87 1.67
CA ASP A 47 14.66 -6.98 3.13
C ASP A 47 13.30 -6.53 3.69
N LEU A 48 12.62 -5.61 3.01
CA LEU A 48 11.27 -5.12 3.34
C LEU A 48 10.42 -5.10 2.07
N PHE A 49 9.24 -5.69 2.17
CA PHE A 49 8.25 -5.74 1.10
C PHE A 49 7.03 -4.94 1.52
N LEU A 50 6.65 -3.96 0.71
CA LEU A 50 5.50 -3.12 0.94
C LEU A 50 4.54 -3.21 -0.24
N THR A 51 3.34 -3.76 -0.02
CA THR A 51 2.31 -3.87 -1.05
C THR A 51 1.38 -2.67 -1.02
N VAL A 52 1.02 -2.15 -2.21
CA VAL A 52 0.23 -0.92 -2.39
C VAL A 52 -0.70 -0.98 -3.61
N THR A 53 -1.07 -2.18 -4.04
CA THR A 53 -1.75 -2.37 -5.34
C THR A 53 -3.27 -2.48 -5.24
N GLY A 54 -3.80 -2.99 -4.14
CA GLY A 54 -5.20 -3.37 -4.00
C GLY A 54 -5.56 -4.71 -4.67
N ASP A 55 -4.60 -5.40 -5.29
CA ASP A 55 -4.81 -6.68 -5.94
C ASP A 55 -4.59 -7.85 -4.98
N LYS A 56 -5.08 -9.02 -5.34
CA LYS A 56 -5.03 -10.21 -4.49
C LYS A 56 -3.72 -10.98 -4.66
N HIS A 57 -3.11 -11.38 -3.53
CA HIS A 57 -1.92 -12.22 -3.49
C HIS A 57 -0.73 -11.69 -4.31
N VAL A 58 -0.54 -10.39 -4.28
CA VAL A 58 0.62 -9.72 -4.89
C VAL A 58 1.92 -10.33 -4.37
N VAL A 59 1.96 -10.57 -3.05
CA VAL A 59 3.00 -11.40 -2.41
C VAL A 59 2.37 -12.71 -1.98
N ASP A 60 2.64 -13.76 -2.77
CA ASP A 60 2.13 -15.10 -2.50
C ASP A 60 3.20 -15.97 -1.80
N VAL A 61 2.79 -17.11 -1.29
CA VAL A 61 3.60 -18.03 -0.49
C VAL A 61 4.91 -18.42 -1.20
N HIS A 62 4.86 -18.72 -2.48
CA HIS A 62 6.06 -19.09 -3.23
C HIS A 62 7.10 -17.95 -3.30
N HIS A 63 6.67 -16.69 -3.28
CA HIS A 63 7.60 -15.56 -3.14
C HIS A 63 8.19 -15.50 -1.73
N ILE A 64 7.34 -15.69 -0.70
CA ILE A 64 7.77 -15.60 0.71
C ILE A 64 8.80 -16.68 1.05
N LEU A 65 8.65 -17.89 0.53
CA LEU A 65 9.59 -19.00 0.75
C LEU A 65 10.99 -18.72 0.16
N GLU A 66 11.07 -17.90 -0.89
CA GLU A 66 12.33 -17.48 -1.51
C GLU A 66 12.99 -16.28 -0.81
N MET A 67 12.25 -15.56 0.04
CA MET A 67 12.75 -14.38 0.74
C MET A 67 13.94 -14.69 1.65
N LYS A 68 14.70 -13.66 1.99
CA LYS A 68 15.76 -13.74 2.99
C LYS A 68 15.20 -14.08 4.35
N ASP A 69 16.01 -14.73 5.18
CA ASP A 69 15.75 -14.86 6.59
C ASP A 69 15.68 -13.46 7.23
N GLY A 70 14.65 -13.22 8.01
CA GLY A 70 14.42 -11.90 8.63
C GLY A 70 13.71 -10.89 7.74
N ALA A 71 13.16 -11.26 6.58
CA ALA A 71 12.44 -10.34 5.72
C ALA A 71 11.15 -9.83 6.37
N PHE A 72 10.83 -8.55 6.11
CA PHE A 72 9.63 -7.89 6.62
C PHE A 72 8.58 -7.73 5.54
N LEU A 73 7.32 -7.96 5.89
CA LEU A 73 6.16 -7.84 5.03
C LEU A 73 5.19 -6.82 5.63
N ALA A 74 4.80 -5.82 4.85
CA ALA A 74 3.82 -4.81 5.23
C ALA A 74 2.87 -4.54 4.08
N ASN A 75 1.61 -4.28 4.39
CA ASN A 75 0.61 -3.88 3.42
C ASN A 75 0.15 -2.44 3.69
N SER A 76 0.21 -1.59 2.69
CA SER A 76 -0.39 -0.25 2.69
C SER A 76 -1.50 -0.11 1.62
N GLY A 77 -1.88 -1.22 0.99
CA GLY A 77 -3.07 -1.29 0.15
C GLY A 77 -4.33 -1.45 0.99
N HIS A 78 -5.48 -1.23 0.37
CA HIS A 78 -6.76 -1.18 1.08
C HIS A 78 -7.17 -2.52 1.69
N PHE A 79 -6.83 -3.64 1.05
CA PHE A 79 -7.28 -4.96 1.44
C PHE A 79 -6.14 -5.81 2.03
N ASP A 80 -6.48 -6.61 3.03
CA ASP A 80 -5.57 -7.51 3.75
C ASP A 80 -5.15 -8.76 2.96
N TRP A 81 -5.68 -8.96 1.79
CA TRP A 81 -5.37 -10.10 0.91
C TRP A 81 -4.21 -9.88 -0.08
N GLU A 82 -3.57 -8.69 -0.08
CA GLU A 82 -2.40 -8.46 -0.93
C GLU A 82 -1.24 -9.37 -0.60
N ILE A 83 -1.06 -9.65 0.69
CA ILE A 83 -0.11 -10.66 1.19
C ILE A 83 -0.90 -11.92 1.56
N ASN A 84 -0.50 -13.07 1.01
CA ASN A 84 -1.16 -14.34 1.31
C ASN A 84 -0.79 -14.88 2.70
N VAL A 85 -1.25 -14.19 3.75
CA VAL A 85 -0.98 -14.57 5.14
C VAL A 85 -1.63 -15.90 5.51
N GLU A 86 -2.81 -16.21 4.95
CA GLU A 86 -3.50 -17.48 5.18
C GLU A 86 -2.71 -18.67 4.61
N GLY A 87 -2.10 -18.49 3.43
CA GLY A 87 -1.19 -19.47 2.86
C GLY A 87 0.10 -19.60 3.68
N LEU A 88 0.65 -18.47 4.15
CA LEU A 88 1.86 -18.44 4.97
C LEU A 88 1.69 -19.20 6.29
N LYS A 89 0.53 -19.09 6.95
CA LYS A 89 0.21 -19.82 8.18
C LYS A 89 0.35 -21.34 8.03
N LYS A 90 0.09 -21.87 6.84
CA LYS A 90 0.21 -23.34 6.58
C LYS A 90 1.65 -23.82 6.51
N HIS A 91 2.60 -22.93 6.21
CA HIS A 91 4.04 -23.21 6.16
C HIS A 91 4.76 -22.77 7.44
N ALA A 92 4.07 -22.13 8.36
CA ALA A 92 4.64 -21.71 9.64
C ALA A 92 4.65 -22.87 10.65
N VAL A 93 5.80 -23.17 11.20
CA VAL A 93 5.98 -24.12 12.30
C VAL A 93 5.64 -23.45 13.62
N GLU A 94 5.93 -22.16 13.74
CA GLU A 94 5.68 -21.36 14.92
C GLU A 94 5.28 -19.94 14.49
N ILE A 95 4.31 -19.36 15.18
CA ILE A 95 3.90 -17.97 15.00
C ILE A 95 3.92 -17.33 16.37
N ARG A 96 4.66 -16.22 16.52
CA ARG A 96 4.68 -15.48 17.78
C ARG A 96 4.60 -13.97 17.53
N GLU A 97 3.89 -13.29 18.40
CA GLU A 97 3.89 -11.83 18.42
C GLU A 97 5.18 -11.34 19.10
N ILE A 98 6.00 -10.60 18.35
CA ILE A 98 7.26 -10.03 18.86
C ILE A 98 6.99 -8.72 19.61
N ARG A 99 6.05 -7.93 19.10
CA ARG A 99 5.54 -6.71 19.68
C ARG A 99 4.14 -6.43 19.11
N PRO A 100 3.35 -5.52 19.69
CA PRO A 100 2.03 -5.20 19.17
C PRO A 100 2.05 -4.95 17.67
N ASN A 101 1.20 -5.68 16.94
CA ASN A 101 1.05 -5.62 15.48
C ASN A 101 2.29 -6.07 14.66
N LEU A 102 3.20 -6.84 15.24
CA LEU A 102 4.31 -7.47 14.50
C LEU A 102 4.43 -8.93 14.90
N GLU A 103 4.15 -9.81 13.95
CA GLU A 103 4.23 -11.26 14.12
C GLU A 103 5.45 -11.83 13.38
N GLU A 104 6.15 -12.75 14.03
CA GLU A 104 7.16 -13.60 13.42
C GLU A 104 6.51 -14.90 13.00
N TYR A 105 6.76 -15.31 11.77
CA TYR A 105 6.41 -16.59 11.19
C TYR A 105 7.68 -17.39 10.95
N LYS A 106 7.92 -18.39 11.78
CA LYS A 106 9.04 -19.31 11.59
C LYS A 106 8.61 -20.42 10.63
N LEU A 107 9.27 -20.50 9.49
CA LEU A 107 8.91 -21.39 8.40
C LEU A 107 9.53 -22.78 8.58
N ASP A 108 8.94 -23.77 7.91
CA ASP A 108 9.41 -25.14 7.86
C ASP A 108 10.81 -25.31 7.23
N ASN A 109 11.23 -24.35 6.39
CA ASN A 109 12.57 -24.28 5.81
C ASN A 109 13.63 -23.67 6.76
N GLY A 110 13.27 -23.32 7.99
CA GLY A 110 14.13 -22.77 9.03
C GLY A 110 14.33 -21.25 8.99
N LYS A 111 13.76 -20.55 8.00
CA LYS A 111 13.77 -19.08 7.92
C LYS A 111 12.63 -18.49 8.77
N SER A 112 12.80 -17.25 9.19
CA SER A 112 11.74 -16.44 9.81
C SER A 112 11.39 -15.27 8.90
N VAL A 113 10.11 -14.92 8.80
CA VAL A 113 9.62 -13.70 8.18
C VAL A 113 8.72 -12.95 9.15
N TYR A 114 8.70 -11.65 9.03
CA TYR A 114 7.95 -10.76 9.93
C TYR A 114 6.81 -10.10 9.18
N VAL A 115 5.59 -10.18 9.71
CA VAL A 115 4.39 -9.60 9.09
C VAL A 115 3.84 -8.51 9.98
N PHE A 116 3.75 -7.29 9.45
CA PHE A 116 3.09 -6.18 10.12
C PHE A 116 1.58 -6.30 10.03
N ALA A 117 0.90 -6.02 11.14
CA ALA A 117 -0.55 -5.88 11.24
C ALA A 117 -1.34 -7.06 10.65
N GLN A 118 -0.73 -8.26 10.59
CA GLN A 118 -1.35 -9.46 9.99
C GLN A 118 -1.74 -9.27 8.51
N GLY A 119 -1.00 -8.44 7.76
CA GLY A 119 -1.31 -8.09 6.37
C GLY A 119 -2.37 -7.00 6.21
N ARG A 120 -2.93 -6.48 7.30
CA ARG A 120 -3.87 -5.34 7.27
C ARG A 120 -3.12 -4.04 6.99
N LEU A 121 -3.88 -2.98 6.73
CA LEU A 121 -3.37 -1.65 6.40
C LEU A 121 -2.44 -1.11 7.49
N VAL A 122 -1.13 -1.16 7.24
CA VAL A 122 -0.08 -0.93 8.24
C VAL A 122 -0.12 0.48 8.84
N ASN A 123 -0.42 1.49 8.03
CA ASN A 123 -0.48 2.89 8.47
C ASN A 123 -1.65 3.18 9.44
N LEU A 124 -2.70 2.39 9.42
CA LEU A 124 -3.83 2.53 10.34
C LEU A 124 -3.72 1.63 11.57
N VAL A 125 -3.09 0.46 11.43
CA VAL A 125 -3.02 -0.52 12.53
C VAL A 125 -1.75 -0.37 13.37
N SER A 126 -0.62 -0.09 12.70
CA SER A 126 0.71 -0.06 13.36
C SER A 126 1.31 1.35 13.44
N ALA A 127 0.63 2.36 12.92
CA ALA A 127 1.04 3.75 12.94
C ALA A 127 -0.12 4.67 13.35
N GLU A 128 0.13 5.97 13.39
CA GLU A 128 -0.87 6.96 13.84
C GLU A 128 -1.92 7.33 12.78
N GLY A 129 -1.80 6.80 11.56
CA GLY A 129 -2.66 7.14 10.42
C GLY A 129 -2.34 8.54 9.86
N HIS A 130 -3.36 9.19 9.30
CA HIS A 130 -3.21 10.52 8.73
C HIS A 130 -3.37 11.61 9.79
N PRO A 131 -2.56 12.70 9.74
CA PRO A 131 -2.73 13.84 10.61
C PRO A 131 -4.12 14.47 10.45
N ALA A 132 -4.66 15.03 11.55
CA ALA A 132 -5.97 15.67 11.54
C ALA A 132 -6.07 16.80 10.49
N SER A 133 -5.00 17.55 10.28
CA SER A 133 -4.93 18.63 9.27
C SER A 133 -5.10 18.15 7.83
N VAL A 134 -4.69 16.91 7.53
CA VAL A 134 -4.91 16.28 6.22
C VAL A 134 -6.34 15.76 6.11
N MET A 135 -6.85 15.15 7.18
CA MET A 135 -8.21 14.60 7.19
C MET A 135 -9.29 15.69 7.21
N ASP A 136 -8.99 16.88 7.74
CA ASP A 136 -9.89 18.03 7.75
C ASP A 136 -10.38 18.37 6.33
N MET A 137 -9.47 18.46 5.36
CA MET A 137 -9.81 18.68 3.95
C MET A 137 -10.71 17.58 3.38
N SER A 138 -10.43 16.35 3.72
CA SER A 138 -11.22 15.20 3.26
C SER A 138 -12.65 15.23 3.84
N PHE A 139 -12.77 15.52 5.13
CA PHE A 139 -14.08 15.62 5.79
C PHE A 139 -14.86 16.86 5.35
N ALA A 140 -14.20 17.99 5.10
CA ALA A 140 -14.85 19.15 4.52
C ALA A 140 -15.46 18.84 3.16
N ASN A 141 -14.72 18.18 2.27
CA ASN A 141 -15.24 17.74 0.97
C ASN A 141 -16.43 16.77 1.09
N GLN A 142 -16.38 15.83 2.05
CA GLN A 142 -17.49 14.92 2.30
C GLN A 142 -18.75 15.68 2.80
N ALA A 143 -18.58 16.61 3.72
CA ALA A 143 -19.68 17.43 4.24
C ALA A 143 -20.33 18.29 3.14
N LEU A 144 -19.52 18.94 2.31
CA LEU A 144 -19.99 19.72 1.16
C LEU A 144 -20.66 18.85 0.10
N GLY A 145 -20.16 17.62 -0.10
CA GLY A 145 -20.80 16.63 -0.97
C GLY A 145 -22.20 16.26 -0.48
N ILE A 146 -22.35 16.04 0.82
CA ILE A 146 -23.67 15.74 1.43
C ILE A 146 -24.60 16.96 1.30
N GLU A 147 -24.10 18.17 1.55
CA GLU A 147 -24.86 19.40 1.37
C GLU A 147 -25.35 19.55 -0.08
N PHE A 148 -24.49 19.28 -1.05
CA PHE A 148 -24.85 19.30 -2.47
C PHE A 148 -25.98 18.30 -2.79
N LEU A 149 -25.88 17.08 -2.28
CA LEU A 149 -26.92 16.05 -2.47
C LEU A 149 -28.26 16.49 -1.86
N VAL A 150 -28.24 17.05 -0.65
CA VAL A 150 -29.47 17.50 0.03
C VAL A 150 -30.10 18.67 -0.73
N LYS A 151 -29.33 19.68 -1.12
CA LYS A 151 -29.82 20.84 -1.87
C LYS A 151 -30.40 20.49 -3.24
N ASN A 152 -29.91 19.41 -3.87
CA ASN A 152 -30.34 18.98 -5.20
C ASN A 152 -31.19 17.71 -5.18
N LYS A 153 -31.75 17.35 -4.02
CA LYS A 153 -32.63 16.19 -3.89
C LYS A 153 -33.79 16.24 -4.90
N GLY A 154 -33.96 15.16 -5.66
CA GLY A 154 -35.00 15.04 -6.70
C GLY A 154 -34.66 15.75 -8.03
N LYS A 155 -33.49 16.39 -8.16
CA LYS A 155 -33.03 17.01 -9.40
C LYS A 155 -31.83 16.27 -10.01
N LEU A 156 -31.26 15.32 -9.28
CA LEU A 156 -30.10 14.56 -9.71
C LEU A 156 -30.50 13.35 -10.54
N GLU A 157 -29.79 13.14 -11.63
CA GLU A 157 -29.89 11.98 -12.50
C GLU A 157 -28.87 10.90 -12.06
N ASN A 158 -29.04 9.68 -12.57
CA ASN A 158 -28.08 8.58 -12.35
C ASN A 158 -26.81 8.79 -13.20
N LYS A 159 -25.94 9.71 -12.76
CA LYS A 159 -24.65 9.99 -13.40
C LYS A 159 -23.61 10.44 -12.37
N LEU A 160 -22.35 10.45 -12.78
CA LEU A 160 -21.27 11.03 -11.98
C LEU A 160 -21.41 12.56 -11.97
N TYR A 161 -21.29 13.16 -10.80
CA TYR A 161 -21.26 14.61 -10.59
C TYR A 161 -19.89 15.02 -10.08
N THR A 162 -19.29 15.98 -10.73
CA THR A 162 -18.09 16.65 -10.21
C THR A 162 -18.52 17.84 -9.39
N LEU A 163 -18.07 17.89 -8.14
CA LEU A 163 -18.31 19.06 -7.29
C LEU A 163 -17.47 20.23 -7.80
N CYS A 164 -18.00 21.46 -7.64
CA CYS A 164 -17.26 22.66 -8.02
C CYS A 164 -15.89 22.71 -7.33
N LEU A 165 -14.87 23.20 -8.05
CA LEU A 165 -13.50 23.37 -7.53
C LEU A 165 -13.42 24.21 -6.24
N LEU A 166 -14.44 25.02 -5.93
CA LEU A 166 -14.57 25.72 -4.64
C LEU A 166 -14.80 24.77 -3.47
N TYR A 167 -15.27 23.54 -3.73
CA TYR A 167 -15.54 22.51 -2.73
C TYR A 167 -14.48 21.40 -2.74
N THR A 168 -13.59 21.41 -3.72
CA THR A 168 -12.46 20.48 -3.78
C THR A 168 -11.19 21.26 -3.51
N SER A 169 -10.29 20.70 -2.73
CA SER A 169 -8.96 21.28 -2.57
C SER A 169 -8.27 21.28 -3.94
N PRO A 170 -7.94 22.43 -4.52
CA PRO A 170 -7.23 22.44 -5.79
C PRO A 170 -5.85 21.82 -5.57
N SER A 171 -5.61 20.69 -6.20
CA SER A 171 -4.25 20.22 -6.41
C SER A 171 -3.59 21.15 -7.43
N PRO A 172 -2.30 21.48 -7.29
CA PRO A 172 -1.58 22.21 -8.33
C PRO A 172 -1.67 21.58 -9.73
N ARG A 173 -2.02 20.30 -9.82
CA ARG A 173 -2.26 19.57 -11.09
C ARG A 173 -3.64 19.81 -11.68
N ASP A 174 -4.60 20.31 -10.90
CA ASP A 174 -5.99 20.53 -11.34
C ASP A 174 -6.21 21.94 -11.90
N VAL A 175 -5.16 22.76 -11.95
CA VAL A 175 -5.20 24.18 -12.39
C VAL A 175 -4.68 24.35 -13.82
N GLU A 176 -4.25 23.28 -14.49
CA GLU A 176 -3.73 23.31 -15.86
C GLU A 176 -4.73 22.72 -16.88
N GLU A 177 -6.00 23.21 -16.90
CA GLU A 177 -6.90 23.08 -18.05
C GLU A 177 -7.61 24.41 -18.35
#